data_c169899d62dc7e88e7cb701e490aea9e
#
_entry.id   c169899d62dc7e88e7cb701e490aea9e
#
_cell.length_a   1.000
_cell.length_b   1.000
_cell.length_c   1.000
_cell.angle_alpha   90.00
_cell.angle_beta   90.00
_cell.angle_gamma   90.00
#
_symmetry.space_group_name_H-M   'P 1'
#
loop_
_entity.id
_entity.type
_entity.pdbx_description
1 polymer ?
#
loop_
_entity_poly.entity_id
_entity_poly.type
_entity_poly.pdbx_seq_one_letter_code
_entity_poly.pdbx_strand_id
1 'polypeptide(L)'
;ISLNEIDQAVRNILRLKFRLGLFENPYIVTPQSVKYADKHLAKARKAVEQSVILLKNDNQVLPLQPDIKTLAVVGPMADAPYEQLGTWVFDGEKEHTQTPLMALKAMYGDKVNILYAPGLAYSRDKSRTQIAPAVAAARRADAVVVFVGEESILSGEAHSLTNLRLQGNQSELIEALAATGKPLITVVMAGRQLVITDEVKESDAVLYAFHPGTMGGPAIADILFGKVNPSGKTPVSFPRTSGQVPLYYAHHNTGRPANPVEML
;
A
#
# COMPACT_ATOMS: atom_id res chain seq x y z
N ILE A 1 17.86 17.00 41.59
CA ILE A 1 17.43 18.14 40.71
C ILE A 1 17.23 19.34 41.61
N SER A 2 17.88 20.45 41.34
CA SER A 2 17.74 21.69 42.10
C SER A 2 16.52 22.49 41.62
N LEU A 3 16.01 23.36 42.52
CA LEU A 3 14.91 24.27 42.16
C LEU A 3 15.28 25.17 40.96
N ASN A 4 16.56 25.57 40.86
CA ASN A 4 17.01 26.38 39.73
C ASN A 4 16.92 25.65 38.40
N GLU A 5 17.21 24.36 38.33
CA GLU A 5 17.03 23.54 37.10
C GLU A 5 15.55 23.41 36.72
N ILE A 6 14.67 23.23 37.72
CA ILE A 6 13.22 23.18 37.50
C ILE A 6 12.72 24.54 36.97
N ASP A 7 13.11 25.62 37.62
CA ASP A 7 12.74 26.97 37.21
C ASP A 7 13.21 27.31 35.79
N GLN A 8 14.42 26.86 35.42
CA GLN A 8 14.94 27.08 34.08
C GLN A 8 14.10 26.31 33.02
N ALA A 9 13.71 25.07 33.33
CA ALA A 9 12.84 24.29 32.44
C ALA A 9 11.47 24.98 32.27
N VAL A 10 10.86 25.41 33.36
CA VAL A 10 9.58 26.15 33.35
C VAL A 10 9.70 27.45 32.55
N ARG A 11 10.78 28.23 32.75
CA ARG A 11 11.02 29.48 31.98
C ARG A 11 11.10 29.23 30.49
N ASN A 12 11.68 28.12 30.04
CA ASN A 12 11.78 27.77 28.62
C ASN A 12 10.38 27.57 28.01
N ILE A 13 9.51 26.83 28.72
CA ILE A 13 8.14 26.57 28.27
C ILE A 13 7.32 27.85 28.29
N LEU A 14 7.36 28.62 29.39
CA LEU A 14 6.63 29.86 29.49
C LEU A 14 7.06 30.88 28.45
N ARG A 15 8.37 30.99 28.18
CA ARG A 15 8.90 31.89 27.13
C ARG A 15 8.28 31.56 25.75
N LEU A 16 8.13 30.26 25.43
CA LEU A 16 7.50 29.86 24.17
C LEU A 16 6.02 30.25 24.17
N LYS A 17 5.29 30.02 25.26
CA LYS A 17 3.86 30.39 25.38
C LYS A 17 3.65 31.90 25.23
N PHE A 18 4.50 32.71 25.86
CA PHE A 18 4.46 34.18 25.71
C PHE A 18 4.75 34.63 24.28
N ARG A 19 5.78 34.03 23.63
CA ARG A 19 6.11 34.35 22.24
C ARG A 19 5.01 33.99 21.25
N LEU A 20 4.23 32.96 21.55
CA LEU A 20 3.09 32.53 20.74
C LEU A 20 1.80 33.28 21.06
N GLY A 21 1.80 34.22 22.07
CA GLY A 21 0.62 34.95 22.48
C GLY A 21 -0.47 34.07 23.13
N LEU A 22 -0.11 32.91 23.70
CA LEU A 22 -1.10 31.95 24.22
C LEU A 22 -1.77 32.40 25.51
N PHE A 23 -1.24 33.41 26.17
CA PHE A 23 -1.88 34.00 27.36
C PHE A 23 -2.95 35.05 26.98
N GLU A 24 -2.77 35.70 25.83
CA GLU A 24 -3.72 36.67 25.27
C GLU A 24 -4.81 35.96 24.45
N ASN A 25 -4.43 34.99 23.65
CA ASN A 25 -5.36 34.21 22.83
C ASN A 25 -4.87 32.77 22.63
N PRO A 26 -5.28 31.80 23.46
CA PRO A 26 -4.90 30.39 23.35
C PRO A 26 -5.64 29.65 22.23
N TYR A 27 -6.64 30.24 21.61
CA TYR A 27 -7.49 29.59 20.64
C TYR A 27 -7.02 29.86 19.21
N ILE A 28 -6.91 28.78 18.43
CA ILE A 28 -6.62 28.87 17.01
C ILE A 28 -7.95 28.87 16.26
N VAL A 29 -8.25 29.98 15.58
CA VAL A 29 -9.33 30.03 14.61
C VAL A 29 -8.77 29.61 13.26
N THR A 30 -8.70 28.31 13.01
CA THR A 30 -8.30 27.82 11.69
C THR A 30 -9.54 27.64 10.83
N PRO A 31 -9.64 28.28 9.67
CA PRO A 31 -10.72 27.99 8.74
C PRO A 31 -10.68 26.50 8.37
N GLN A 32 -11.84 25.83 8.41
CA GLN A 32 -11.96 24.42 7.98
C GLN A 32 -11.46 24.19 6.55
N SER A 33 -11.43 25.24 5.73
CA SER A 33 -10.94 25.25 4.34
C SER A 33 -9.47 24.87 4.16
N VAL A 34 -8.68 24.72 5.24
CA VAL A 34 -7.27 24.27 5.13
C VAL A 34 -7.17 22.75 5.10
N LYS A 35 -8.14 22.03 5.67
CA LYS A 35 -8.17 20.58 5.70
C LYS A 35 -8.48 20.07 4.29
N TYR A 36 -7.65 19.14 3.81
CA TYR A 36 -7.75 18.57 2.45
C TYR A 36 -7.66 19.58 1.29
N ALA A 37 -7.00 20.73 1.50
CA ALA A 37 -6.76 21.67 0.40
C ALA A 37 -5.99 21.00 -0.75
N ASP A 38 -6.30 21.37 -1.99
CA ASP A 38 -5.74 20.77 -3.22
C ASP A 38 -4.22 20.66 -3.20
N LYS A 39 -3.53 21.73 -2.69
CA LYS A 39 -2.08 21.73 -2.54
C LYS A 39 -1.55 20.63 -1.60
N HIS A 40 -2.32 20.24 -0.59
CA HIS A 40 -1.95 19.17 0.35
C HIS A 40 -2.22 17.80 -0.27
N LEU A 41 -3.34 17.64 -0.97
CA LEU A 41 -3.67 16.43 -1.71
C LEU A 41 -2.64 16.16 -2.82
N ALA A 42 -2.23 17.20 -3.54
CA ALA A 42 -1.16 17.10 -4.55
C ALA A 42 0.18 16.64 -3.95
N LYS A 43 0.55 17.16 -2.76
CA LYS A 43 1.76 16.72 -2.05
C LYS A 43 1.63 15.27 -1.56
N ALA A 44 0.47 14.89 -1.03
CA ALA A 44 0.20 13.52 -0.61
C ALA A 44 0.33 12.55 -1.80
N ARG A 45 -0.29 12.87 -2.95
CA ARG A 45 -0.15 12.09 -4.19
C ARG A 45 1.32 11.96 -4.59
N LYS A 46 2.07 13.07 -4.61
CA LYS A 46 3.49 13.06 -4.96
C LYS A 46 4.33 12.19 -4.03
N ALA A 47 4.04 12.19 -2.74
CA ALA A 47 4.71 11.33 -1.77
C ALA A 47 4.47 9.83 -2.09
N VAL A 48 3.24 9.45 -2.42
CA VAL A 48 2.93 8.07 -2.85
C VAL A 48 3.66 7.69 -4.13
N GLU A 49 3.63 8.54 -5.16
CA GLU A 49 4.34 8.31 -6.42
C GLU A 49 5.83 8.00 -6.20
N GLN A 50 6.45 8.64 -5.20
CA GLN A 50 7.85 8.47 -4.85
C GLN A 50 8.13 7.30 -3.90
N SER A 51 7.10 6.78 -3.23
CA SER A 51 7.25 5.69 -2.25
C SER A 51 6.87 4.31 -2.79
N VAL A 52 6.03 4.23 -3.82
CA VAL A 52 5.67 2.94 -4.43
C VAL A 52 6.90 2.30 -5.07
N ILE A 53 7.07 1.01 -4.78
CA ILE A 53 8.23 0.21 -5.20
C ILE A 53 7.79 -0.74 -6.31
N LEU A 54 8.51 -0.75 -7.42
CA LEU A 54 8.38 -1.76 -8.46
C LEU A 54 9.33 -2.93 -8.15
N LEU A 55 8.77 -4.05 -7.71
CA LEU A 55 9.54 -5.25 -7.35
C LEU A 55 9.80 -6.17 -8.55
N LYS A 56 8.86 -6.22 -9.49
CA LYS A 56 8.93 -7.07 -10.70
C LYS A 56 8.20 -6.39 -11.85
N ASN A 57 8.71 -6.56 -13.07
CA ASN A 57 8.03 -6.14 -14.30
C ASN A 57 8.57 -6.96 -15.48
N ASP A 58 8.13 -8.21 -15.59
CA ASP A 58 8.50 -9.10 -16.68
C ASP A 58 7.77 -8.69 -17.96
N ASN A 59 8.45 -8.89 -19.09
CA ASN A 59 7.92 -8.59 -20.42
C ASN A 59 7.39 -7.15 -20.60
N GLN A 60 7.80 -6.23 -19.72
CA GLN A 60 7.36 -4.82 -19.73
C GLN A 60 5.82 -4.67 -19.71
N VAL A 61 5.16 -5.48 -18.87
CA VAL A 61 3.70 -5.41 -18.68
C VAL A 61 3.27 -4.05 -18.13
N LEU A 62 4.11 -3.40 -17.36
CA LEU A 62 3.96 -2.00 -16.96
C LEU A 62 4.91 -1.08 -17.74
N PRO A 63 4.45 0.11 -18.14
CA PRO A 63 3.10 0.62 -18.01
C PRO A 63 2.09 -0.14 -18.89
N LEU A 64 0.82 -0.13 -18.45
CA LEU A 64 -0.27 -0.70 -19.26
C LEU A 64 -0.27 -0.07 -20.64
N GLN A 65 -0.50 -0.89 -21.68
CA GLN A 65 -0.46 -0.43 -23.05
C GLN A 65 -1.53 0.63 -23.32
N PRO A 66 -1.24 1.66 -24.16
CA PRO A 66 -2.18 2.75 -24.42
C PRO A 66 -3.50 2.32 -25.08
N ASP A 67 -3.52 1.17 -25.71
CA ASP A 67 -4.65 0.61 -26.45
C ASP A 67 -5.49 -0.38 -25.65
N ILE A 68 -5.17 -0.59 -24.36
CA ILE A 68 -5.97 -1.45 -23.48
C ILE A 68 -7.44 -1.03 -23.46
N LYS A 69 -8.33 -1.96 -23.69
CA LYS A 69 -9.79 -1.72 -23.76
C LYS A 69 -10.51 -2.10 -22.49
N THR A 70 -10.06 -3.17 -21.84
CA THR A 70 -10.74 -3.70 -20.67
C THR A 70 -9.70 -4.08 -19.61
N LEU A 71 -9.87 -3.55 -18.40
CA LEU A 71 -9.03 -3.84 -17.24
C LEU A 71 -9.88 -4.50 -16.16
N ALA A 72 -9.49 -5.70 -15.72
CA ALA A 72 -10.07 -6.27 -14.52
C ALA A 72 -9.36 -5.72 -13.27
N VAL A 73 -10.14 -5.14 -12.38
CA VAL A 73 -9.69 -4.65 -11.08
C VAL A 73 -10.23 -5.60 -10.02
N VAL A 74 -9.35 -6.29 -9.33
CA VAL A 74 -9.69 -7.39 -8.41
C VAL A 74 -9.03 -7.17 -7.05
N GLY A 75 -9.49 -7.87 -6.06
CA GLY A 75 -8.84 -7.94 -4.74
C GLY A 75 -9.52 -7.11 -3.66
N PRO A 76 -9.38 -7.55 -2.39
CA PRO A 76 -10.04 -6.94 -1.24
C PRO A 76 -9.53 -5.53 -0.93
N MET A 77 -8.33 -5.17 -1.41
CA MET A 77 -7.73 -3.85 -1.18
C MET A 77 -8.03 -2.86 -2.32
N ALA A 78 -8.72 -3.27 -3.38
CA ALA A 78 -9.03 -2.39 -4.52
C ALA A 78 -9.94 -1.22 -4.13
N ASP A 79 -10.85 -1.44 -3.18
CA ASP A 79 -11.82 -0.44 -2.71
C ASP A 79 -11.98 -0.50 -1.18
N ALA A 80 -10.88 -0.34 -0.46
CA ALA A 80 -10.81 -0.42 0.99
C ALA A 80 -10.27 0.91 1.57
N PRO A 81 -11.09 1.97 1.63
CA PRO A 81 -10.63 3.33 1.94
C PRO A 81 -10.04 3.47 3.34
N TYR A 82 -10.54 2.75 4.34
CA TYR A 82 -9.98 2.78 5.68
C TYR A 82 -8.64 2.02 5.76
N GLU A 83 -8.58 0.84 5.15
CA GLU A 83 -7.38 0.00 5.19
C GLU A 83 -6.21 0.66 4.45
N GLN A 84 -6.51 1.41 3.38
CA GLN A 84 -5.52 2.18 2.62
C GLN A 84 -4.83 3.26 3.46
N LEU A 85 -5.51 3.84 4.44
CA LEU A 85 -4.95 4.85 5.34
C LEU A 85 -3.88 4.24 6.26
N GLY A 86 -4.07 2.99 6.68
CA GLY A 86 -3.18 2.28 7.59
C GLY A 86 -3.52 2.48 9.07
N THR A 87 -2.64 2.00 9.95
CA THR A 87 -2.89 1.89 11.39
C THR A 87 -2.80 3.21 12.14
N TRP A 88 -1.85 4.09 11.76
CA TRP A 88 -1.48 5.29 12.52
C TRP A 88 -2.23 6.56 12.08
N VAL A 89 -3.51 6.42 11.79
CA VAL A 89 -4.33 7.49 11.22
C VAL A 89 -5.48 7.88 12.14
N PHE A 90 -5.21 8.12 13.40
CA PHE A 90 -6.18 8.30 14.50
C PHE A 90 -7.45 9.07 14.12
N ASP A 91 -7.31 10.26 13.53
CA ASP A 91 -8.41 11.13 13.11
C ASP A 91 -8.57 11.19 11.59
N GLY A 92 -8.11 10.15 10.89
CA GLY A 92 -8.24 10.05 9.43
C GLY A 92 -9.68 9.83 9.01
N GLU A 93 -10.12 10.62 8.05
CA GLU A 93 -11.48 10.53 7.48
C GLU A 93 -11.42 9.70 6.20
N LYS A 94 -11.91 8.47 6.26
CA LYS A 94 -11.92 7.54 5.12
C LYS A 94 -12.72 8.06 3.91
N GLU A 95 -13.66 8.96 4.15
CA GLU A 95 -14.51 9.60 3.14
C GLU A 95 -13.71 10.45 2.15
N HIS A 96 -12.52 10.89 2.54
CA HIS A 96 -11.58 11.63 1.69
C HIS A 96 -10.57 10.74 0.97
N THR A 97 -10.54 9.44 1.29
CA THR A 97 -9.62 8.49 0.69
C THR A 97 -10.05 8.15 -0.74
N GLN A 98 -9.15 8.36 -1.67
CA GLN A 98 -9.35 7.95 -3.06
C GLN A 98 -8.74 6.57 -3.27
N THR A 99 -9.60 5.55 -3.39
CA THR A 99 -9.16 4.17 -3.57
C THR A 99 -8.67 3.92 -4.99
N PRO A 100 -7.87 2.85 -5.22
CA PRO A 100 -7.47 2.46 -6.57
C PRO A 100 -8.65 2.30 -7.53
N LEU A 101 -9.72 1.63 -7.10
CA LEU A 101 -10.92 1.45 -7.93
C LEU A 101 -11.58 2.79 -8.27
N MET A 102 -11.76 3.67 -7.29
CA MET A 102 -12.33 5.01 -7.53
C MET A 102 -11.48 5.82 -8.51
N ALA A 103 -10.16 5.83 -8.30
CA ALA A 103 -9.23 6.57 -9.14
C ALA A 103 -9.19 6.02 -10.57
N LEU A 104 -9.11 4.71 -10.76
CA LEU A 104 -9.11 4.08 -12.07
C LEU A 104 -10.40 4.40 -12.83
N LYS A 105 -11.56 4.31 -12.19
CA LYS A 105 -12.84 4.69 -12.80
C LYS A 105 -12.89 6.18 -13.17
N ALA A 106 -12.47 7.06 -12.27
CA ALA A 106 -12.53 8.50 -12.49
C ALA A 106 -11.56 8.99 -13.57
N MET A 107 -10.34 8.41 -13.64
CA MET A 107 -9.28 8.89 -14.52
C MET A 107 -9.28 8.22 -15.90
N TYR A 108 -9.78 7.00 -15.98
CA TYR A 108 -9.66 6.16 -17.18
C TYR A 108 -10.97 5.51 -17.63
N GLY A 109 -12.05 5.58 -16.84
CA GLY A 109 -13.33 4.91 -17.12
C GLY A 109 -13.99 5.31 -18.42
N ASP A 110 -13.68 6.49 -18.96
CA ASP A 110 -14.17 6.94 -20.28
C ASP A 110 -13.46 6.24 -21.45
N LYS A 111 -12.27 5.66 -21.21
CA LYS A 111 -11.40 5.07 -22.25
C LYS A 111 -11.21 3.57 -22.07
N VAL A 112 -11.26 3.10 -20.82
CA VAL A 112 -11.01 1.72 -20.45
C VAL A 112 -12.22 1.19 -19.70
N ASN A 113 -12.77 0.08 -20.16
CA ASN A 113 -13.84 -0.62 -19.46
C ASN A 113 -13.29 -1.29 -18.19
N ILE A 114 -13.66 -0.78 -17.01
CA ILE A 114 -13.20 -1.30 -15.73
C ILE A 114 -14.17 -2.37 -15.22
N LEU A 115 -13.74 -3.62 -15.24
CA LEU A 115 -14.48 -4.75 -14.65
C LEU A 115 -14.02 -4.95 -13.22
N TYR A 116 -14.88 -4.67 -12.25
CA TYR A 116 -14.57 -4.84 -10.84
C TYR A 116 -15.17 -6.12 -10.28
N ALA A 117 -14.36 -6.90 -9.57
CA ALA A 117 -14.79 -8.03 -8.77
C ALA A 117 -13.86 -8.15 -7.54
N PRO A 118 -14.36 -8.05 -6.31
CA PRO A 118 -13.50 -8.04 -5.13
C PRO A 118 -12.73 -9.35 -4.92
N GLY A 119 -13.25 -10.49 -5.37
CA GLY A 119 -12.65 -11.82 -5.20
C GLY A 119 -12.68 -12.32 -3.76
N LEU A 120 -12.48 -11.45 -2.80
CA LEU A 120 -12.57 -11.67 -1.36
C LEU A 120 -13.23 -10.44 -0.71
N ALA A 121 -13.97 -10.64 0.37
CA ALA A 121 -14.67 -9.56 1.06
C ALA A 121 -13.71 -8.64 1.85
N TYR A 122 -12.63 -9.20 2.39
CA TYR A 122 -11.56 -8.50 3.14
C TYR A 122 -10.28 -9.34 3.12
N SER A 123 -9.16 -8.83 3.60
CA SER A 123 -7.83 -9.47 3.44
C SER A 123 -7.71 -10.85 4.09
N ARG A 124 -8.43 -11.11 5.20
CA ARG A 124 -8.40 -12.37 5.93
C ARG A 124 -9.53 -13.33 5.56
N ASP A 125 -10.35 -12.98 4.55
CA ASP A 125 -11.47 -13.82 4.11
C ASP A 125 -10.97 -15.18 3.61
N LYS A 126 -11.56 -16.24 4.15
CA LYS A 126 -11.31 -17.65 3.76
C LYS A 126 -12.40 -18.24 2.87
N SER A 127 -13.38 -17.41 2.49
CA SER A 127 -14.41 -17.81 1.54
C SER A 127 -13.83 -17.92 0.12
N ARG A 128 -14.34 -18.85 -0.66
CA ARG A 128 -14.02 -19.01 -2.09
C ARG A 128 -15.13 -18.52 -3.01
N THR A 129 -16.23 -18.05 -2.45
CA THR A 129 -17.46 -17.78 -3.21
C THR A 129 -17.29 -16.68 -4.25
N GLN A 130 -16.37 -15.72 -4.02
CA GLN A 130 -16.14 -14.59 -4.92
C GLN A 130 -14.94 -14.81 -5.86
N ILE A 131 -14.16 -15.88 -5.73
CA ILE A 131 -13.02 -16.16 -6.60
C ILE A 131 -13.50 -16.44 -8.04
N ALA A 132 -14.51 -17.26 -8.23
CA ALA A 132 -15.02 -17.57 -9.57
C ALA A 132 -15.56 -16.34 -10.32
N PRO A 133 -16.33 -15.41 -9.71
CA PRO A 133 -16.67 -14.12 -10.34
C PRO A 133 -15.44 -13.27 -10.72
N ALA A 134 -14.39 -13.25 -9.89
CA ALA A 134 -13.17 -12.52 -10.18
C ALA A 134 -12.42 -13.12 -11.39
N VAL A 135 -12.31 -14.44 -11.45
CA VAL A 135 -11.75 -15.16 -12.60
C VAL A 135 -12.56 -14.89 -13.88
N ALA A 136 -13.90 -14.85 -13.79
CA ALA A 136 -14.74 -14.52 -14.93
C ALA A 136 -14.52 -13.09 -15.44
N ALA A 137 -14.29 -12.12 -14.54
CA ALA A 137 -13.93 -10.76 -14.92
C ALA A 137 -12.54 -10.72 -15.59
N ALA A 138 -11.54 -11.41 -15.01
CA ALA A 138 -10.19 -11.52 -15.54
C ALA A 138 -10.17 -12.09 -16.97
N ARG A 139 -10.89 -13.16 -17.24
CA ARG A 139 -10.95 -13.78 -18.59
C ARG A 139 -11.49 -12.85 -19.68
N ARG A 140 -12.31 -11.88 -19.30
CA ARG A 140 -12.91 -10.88 -20.22
C ARG A 140 -12.05 -9.62 -20.39
N ALA A 141 -10.97 -9.50 -19.64
CA ALA A 141 -10.10 -8.34 -19.66
C ALA A 141 -8.86 -8.57 -20.53
N ASP A 142 -8.20 -7.49 -20.89
CA ASP A 142 -6.91 -7.48 -21.59
C ASP A 142 -5.76 -7.64 -20.58
N ALA A 143 -5.93 -7.10 -19.37
CA ALA A 143 -5.03 -7.27 -18.24
C ALA A 143 -5.80 -7.29 -16.91
N VAL A 144 -5.15 -7.78 -15.87
CA VAL A 144 -5.70 -7.89 -14.51
C VAL A 144 -4.80 -7.14 -13.54
N VAL A 145 -5.39 -6.27 -12.72
CA VAL A 145 -4.71 -5.70 -11.55
C VAL A 145 -5.40 -6.21 -10.29
N VAL A 146 -4.66 -6.95 -9.47
CA VAL A 146 -5.16 -7.47 -8.20
C VAL A 146 -4.54 -6.68 -7.04
N PHE A 147 -5.40 -6.18 -6.15
CA PHE A 147 -5.01 -5.43 -4.95
C PHE A 147 -5.17 -6.32 -3.72
N VAL A 148 -4.05 -6.64 -3.11
CA VAL A 148 -3.95 -7.53 -1.95
C VAL A 148 -3.17 -6.87 -0.83
N GLY A 149 -3.15 -7.48 0.35
CA GLY A 149 -2.35 -6.97 1.45
C GLY A 149 -2.94 -7.24 2.82
N GLU A 150 -2.79 -6.27 3.71
CA GLU A 150 -3.23 -6.37 5.09
C GLU A 150 -4.22 -5.27 5.44
N GLU A 151 -5.26 -5.64 6.21
CA GLU A 151 -6.09 -4.66 6.92
C GLU A 151 -5.25 -3.88 7.92
N SER A 152 -5.58 -2.62 8.15
CA SER A 152 -4.88 -1.72 9.06
C SER A 152 -4.73 -2.27 10.48
N ILE A 153 -5.70 -3.04 10.94
CA ILE A 153 -5.70 -3.68 12.27
C ILE A 153 -4.58 -4.74 12.45
N LEU A 154 -3.98 -5.23 11.37
CA LEU A 154 -2.94 -6.27 11.44
C LEU A 154 -1.54 -5.72 11.70
N SER A 155 -1.36 -4.41 11.66
CA SER A 155 -0.07 -3.75 11.89
C SER A 155 -0.19 -2.65 12.94
N GLY A 156 0.94 -2.20 13.48
CA GLY A 156 1.02 -1.13 14.46
C GLY A 156 1.42 -1.58 15.85
N GLU A 157 1.28 -0.69 16.81
CA GLU A 157 1.67 -0.93 18.21
C GLU A 157 0.86 -2.07 18.82
N ALA A 158 1.54 -2.91 19.58
CA ALA A 158 0.97 -4.10 20.23
C ALA A 158 0.40 -5.16 19.25
N HIS A 159 0.70 -5.07 17.96
CA HIS A 159 0.32 -6.07 16.96
C HIS A 159 1.57 -6.82 16.48
N SER A 160 1.55 -8.14 16.63
CA SER A 160 2.58 -9.03 16.12
C SER A 160 1.99 -10.05 15.17
N LEU A 161 2.77 -10.41 14.15
CA LEU A 161 2.39 -11.39 13.14
C LEU A 161 3.51 -12.41 13.00
N THR A 162 3.20 -13.68 13.31
CA THR A 162 4.18 -14.78 13.20
C THR A 162 4.25 -15.37 11.81
N ASN A 163 3.13 -15.37 11.07
CA ASN A 163 3.07 -15.78 9.67
C ASN A 163 3.04 -14.53 8.79
N LEU A 164 4.15 -14.23 8.16
CA LEU A 164 4.32 -13.04 7.30
C LEU A 164 3.75 -13.21 5.89
N ARG A 165 3.01 -14.27 5.59
CA ARG A 165 2.33 -14.44 4.30
C ARG A 165 1.05 -13.61 4.23
N LEU A 166 0.54 -13.40 3.02
CA LEU A 166 -0.80 -12.88 2.82
C LEU A 166 -1.82 -13.74 3.58
N GLN A 167 -2.71 -13.10 4.31
CA GLN A 167 -3.73 -13.78 5.11
C GLN A 167 -4.94 -14.18 4.25
N GLY A 168 -5.80 -15.06 4.81
CA GLY A 168 -6.99 -15.54 4.09
C GLY A 168 -6.65 -16.30 2.81
N ASN A 169 -7.51 -16.19 1.81
CA ASN A 169 -7.35 -16.84 0.52
C ASN A 169 -6.78 -15.93 -0.58
N GLN A 170 -5.99 -14.90 -0.21
CA GLN A 170 -5.44 -13.95 -1.18
C GLN A 170 -4.46 -14.63 -2.16
N SER A 171 -3.60 -15.54 -1.68
CA SER A 171 -2.69 -16.30 -2.55
C SER A 171 -3.47 -17.18 -3.52
N GLU A 172 -4.52 -17.88 -3.06
CA GLU A 172 -5.38 -18.70 -3.91
C GLU A 172 -6.11 -17.84 -4.99
N LEU A 173 -6.52 -16.62 -4.63
CA LEU A 173 -7.09 -15.70 -5.60
C LEU A 173 -6.07 -15.35 -6.69
N ILE A 174 -4.82 -15.03 -6.33
CA ILE A 174 -3.74 -14.71 -7.29
C ILE A 174 -3.46 -15.91 -8.21
N GLU A 175 -3.32 -17.11 -7.66
CA GLU A 175 -3.13 -18.34 -8.44
C GLU A 175 -4.27 -18.55 -9.46
N ALA A 176 -5.52 -18.37 -9.03
CA ALA A 176 -6.68 -18.51 -9.89
C ALA A 176 -6.74 -17.46 -11.01
N LEU A 177 -6.24 -16.24 -10.74
CA LEU A 177 -6.14 -15.17 -11.74
C LEU A 177 -4.98 -15.46 -12.72
N ALA A 178 -3.82 -15.89 -12.24
CA ALA A 178 -2.67 -16.28 -13.07
C ALA A 178 -3.04 -17.40 -14.04
N ALA A 179 -3.83 -18.39 -13.58
CA ALA A 179 -4.32 -19.48 -14.41
C ALA A 179 -5.22 -19.04 -15.59
N THR A 180 -5.64 -17.77 -15.65
CA THR A 180 -6.35 -17.21 -16.81
C THR A 180 -5.44 -16.94 -18.01
N GLY A 181 -4.13 -16.87 -17.81
CA GLY A 181 -3.12 -16.52 -18.82
C GLY A 181 -3.16 -15.06 -19.27
N LYS A 182 -3.84 -14.20 -18.51
CA LYS A 182 -3.86 -12.75 -18.77
C LYS A 182 -2.69 -12.08 -18.05
N PRO A 183 -2.12 -10.98 -18.62
CA PRO A 183 -1.14 -10.17 -17.89
C PRO A 183 -1.64 -9.83 -16.50
N LEU A 184 -0.91 -10.24 -15.47
CA LEU A 184 -1.31 -10.10 -14.07
C LEU A 184 -0.37 -9.15 -13.33
N ILE A 185 -0.92 -8.05 -12.84
CA ILE A 185 -0.23 -7.06 -12.02
C ILE A 185 -0.74 -7.20 -10.59
N THR A 186 0.16 -7.50 -9.66
CA THR A 186 -0.17 -7.54 -8.22
C THR A 186 0.29 -6.26 -7.53
N VAL A 187 -0.62 -5.59 -6.84
CA VAL A 187 -0.35 -4.42 -6.00
C VAL A 187 -0.55 -4.82 -4.54
N VAL A 188 0.53 -4.77 -3.75
CA VAL A 188 0.50 -5.14 -2.34
C VAL A 188 0.40 -3.88 -1.47
N MET A 189 -0.62 -3.84 -0.62
CA MET A 189 -0.89 -2.76 0.34
C MET A 189 -0.84 -3.35 1.76
N ALA A 190 0.24 -3.08 2.50
CA ALA A 190 0.47 -3.69 3.81
C ALA A 190 1.36 -2.80 4.69
N GLY A 191 1.21 -2.89 6.01
CA GLY A 191 2.00 -2.11 6.98
C GLY A 191 3.41 -2.62 7.24
N ARG A 192 3.81 -3.71 6.60
CA ARG A 192 5.10 -4.37 6.75
C ARG A 192 5.54 -5.05 5.46
N GLN A 193 6.80 -5.49 5.38
CA GLN A 193 7.22 -6.40 4.33
C GLN A 193 6.62 -7.80 4.57
N LEU A 194 5.99 -8.35 3.57
CA LEU A 194 5.41 -9.69 3.61
C LEU A 194 6.26 -10.70 2.84
N VAL A 195 6.09 -11.97 3.17
CA VAL A 195 6.59 -13.09 2.37
C VAL A 195 5.63 -13.28 1.21
N ILE A 196 6.00 -12.78 0.03
CA ILE A 196 5.21 -12.83 -1.20
C ILE A 196 5.93 -13.57 -2.33
N THR A 197 6.78 -14.53 -1.98
CA THR A 197 7.61 -15.26 -2.94
C THR A 197 6.79 -15.98 -4.00
N ASP A 198 5.68 -16.58 -3.61
CA ASP A 198 4.82 -17.33 -4.51
C ASP A 198 4.00 -16.37 -5.38
N GLU A 199 3.46 -15.31 -4.80
CA GLU A 199 2.70 -14.26 -5.51
C GLU A 199 3.56 -13.53 -6.56
N VAL A 200 4.85 -13.32 -6.26
CA VAL A 200 5.81 -12.75 -7.22
C VAL A 200 6.04 -13.69 -8.40
N LYS A 201 6.06 -15.02 -8.19
CA LYS A 201 6.20 -15.99 -9.29
C LYS A 201 4.98 -15.98 -10.21
N GLU A 202 3.79 -15.93 -9.62
CA GLU A 202 2.52 -15.96 -10.36
C GLU A 202 2.20 -14.66 -11.12
N SER A 203 2.82 -13.53 -10.74
CA SER A 203 2.53 -12.23 -11.33
C SER A 203 3.56 -11.82 -12.39
N ASP A 204 3.13 -11.13 -13.44
CA ASP A 204 4.02 -10.51 -14.43
C ASP A 204 4.65 -9.22 -13.92
N ALA A 205 3.90 -8.44 -13.13
CA ALA A 205 4.41 -7.26 -12.44
C ALA A 205 3.95 -7.20 -10.99
N VAL A 206 4.81 -6.66 -10.11
CA VAL A 206 4.50 -6.50 -8.68
C VAL A 206 4.89 -5.11 -8.21
N LEU A 207 3.91 -4.38 -7.71
CA LEU A 207 4.07 -3.10 -7.01
C LEU A 207 3.87 -3.29 -5.52
N TYR A 208 4.70 -2.66 -4.70
CA TYR A 208 4.54 -2.63 -3.24
C TYR A 208 4.28 -1.19 -2.79
N ALA A 209 3.08 -0.93 -2.31
CA ALA A 209 2.60 0.43 -2.03
C ALA A 209 2.56 0.76 -0.52
N PHE A 210 2.82 -0.21 0.36
CA PHE A 210 2.61 -0.07 1.80
C PHE A 210 1.19 0.43 2.13
N HIS A 211 1.05 1.41 3.02
CA HIS A 211 -0.20 2.14 3.24
C HIS A 211 -0.13 3.48 2.52
N PRO A 212 -0.69 3.59 1.32
CA PRO A 212 -0.49 4.76 0.46
C PRO A 212 -1.31 5.99 0.87
N GLY A 213 -2.16 5.88 1.90
CA GLY A 213 -2.90 7.01 2.44
C GLY A 213 -3.97 7.58 1.51
N THR A 214 -4.42 8.79 1.81
CA THR A 214 -5.57 9.45 1.17
C THR A 214 -5.50 9.47 -0.37
N MET A 215 -4.32 9.69 -0.94
CA MET A 215 -4.12 9.84 -2.39
C MET A 215 -3.47 8.61 -3.06
N GLY A 216 -3.57 7.45 -2.42
CA GLY A 216 -3.00 6.20 -2.93
C GLY A 216 -3.54 5.80 -4.29
N GLY A 217 -4.85 5.84 -4.46
CA GLY A 217 -5.49 5.44 -5.71
C GLY A 217 -5.02 6.22 -6.93
N PRO A 218 -5.08 7.57 -6.96
CA PRO A 218 -4.60 8.37 -8.08
C PRO A 218 -3.12 8.16 -8.40
N ALA A 219 -2.26 8.04 -7.38
CA ALA A 219 -0.83 7.81 -7.58
C ALA A 219 -0.56 6.43 -8.20
N ILE A 220 -1.22 5.38 -7.70
CA ILE A 220 -1.09 4.03 -8.25
C ILE A 220 -1.63 3.99 -9.69
N ALA A 221 -2.76 4.65 -9.97
CA ALA A 221 -3.30 4.74 -11.30
C ALA A 221 -2.32 5.41 -12.29
N ASP A 222 -1.64 6.49 -11.89
CA ASP A 222 -0.61 7.13 -12.70
C ASP A 222 0.59 6.22 -13.00
N ILE A 223 0.99 5.41 -12.02
CA ILE A 223 2.06 4.42 -12.19
C ILE A 223 1.63 3.32 -13.16
N LEU A 224 0.44 2.76 -12.98
CA LEU A 224 -0.08 1.70 -13.85
C LEU A 224 -0.15 2.13 -15.32
N PHE A 225 -0.54 3.38 -15.57
CA PHE A 225 -0.65 3.92 -16.93
C PHE A 225 0.58 4.73 -17.40
N GLY A 226 1.69 4.66 -16.69
CA GLY A 226 2.98 5.22 -17.12
C GLY A 226 3.10 6.73 -17.09
N LYS A 227 2.18 7.45 -16.43
CA LYS A 227 2.34 8.90 -16.24
C LYS A 227 3.47 9.22 -15.26
N VAL A 228 3.74 8.31 -14.34
CA VAL A 228 4.79 8.41 -13.34
C VAL A 228 5.56 7.09 -13.30
N ASN A 229 6.88 7.17 -13.28
CA ASN A 229 7.73 6.02 -13.03
C ASN A 229 7.86 5.80 -11.50
N PRO A 230 7.57 4.60 -10.98
CA PRO A 230 7.72 4.31 -9.56
C PRO A 230 9.19 4.44 -9.15
N SER A 231 9.47 5.18 -8.10
CA SER A 231 10.84 5.47 -7.68
C SER A 231 11.17 5.06 -6.25
N GLY A 232 10.22 4.48 -5.52
CA GLY A 232 10.41 3.95 -4.19
C GLY A 232 11.51 2.89 -4.14
N LYS A 233 12.21 2.83 -3.00
CA LYS A 233 13.24 1.82 -2.71
C LYS A 233 12.83 1.03 -1.48
N THR A 234 13.24 -0.23 -1.42
CA THR A 234 12.96 -1.08 -0.26
C THR A 234 13.64 -0.53 0.98
N PRO A 235 12.89 -0.11 2.02
CA PRO A 235 13.48 0.41 3.26
C PRO A 235 13.96 -0.70 4.19
N VAL A 236 13.54 -1.93 3.93
CA VAL A 236 13.85 -3.14 4.71
C VAL A 236 14.03 -4.33 3.79
N SER A 237 14.72 -5.39 4.27
CA SER A 237 14.86 -6.64 3.53
C SER A 237 13.54 -7.41 3.48
N PHE A 238 13.21 -7.98 2.33
CA PHE A 238 12.04 -8.84 2.15
C PHE A 238 12.45 -10.30 2.36
N PRO A 239 11.87 -11.02 3.33
CA PRO A 239 12.17 -12.42 3.55
C PRO A 239 11.51 -13.31 2.48
N ARG A 240 12.19 -14.38 2.09
CA ARG A 240 11.61 -15.43 1.24
C ARG A 240 10.69 -16.36 2.02
N THR A 241 10.99 -16.52 3.31
CA THR A 241 10.19 -17.33 4.24
C THR A 241 10.16 -16.66 5.61
N SER A 242 9.10 -16.90 6.39
CA SER A 242 9.01 -16.37 7.76
C SER A 242 10.15 -16.84 8.67
N GLY A 243 10.75 -18.00 8.37
CA GLY A 243 11.87 -18.55 9.13
C GLY A 243 13.19 -17.79 8.97
N GLN A 244 13.29 -16.87 8.00
CA GLN A 244 14.48 -16.03 7.82
C GLN A 244 14.52 -14.81 8.75
N VAL A 245 13.42 -14.51 9.44
CA VAL A 245 13.35 -13.35 10.35
C VAL A 245 14.06 -13.67 11.68
N PRO A 246 14.92 -12.77 12.20
CA PRO A 246 15.21 -11.41 11.72
C PRO A 246 16.16 -11.38 10.49
N LEU A 247 15.78 -10.62 9.49
CA LEU A 247 16.55 -10.42 8.26
C LEU A 247 16.86 -8.91 8.09
N TYR A 248 18.14 -8.56 8.09
CA TYR A 248 18.57 -7.16 7.95
C TYR A 248 19.78 -7.04 7.06
N TYR A 249 19.86 -5.92 6.34
CA TYR A 249 20.91 -5.64 5.35
C TYR A 249 22.32 -5.69 5.93
N ALA A 250 22.52 -5.15 7.14
CA ALA A 250 23.83 -5.08 7.81
C ALA A 250 24.26 -6.41 8.50
N HIS A 251 23.73 -7.53 8.06
CA HIS A 251 24.10 -8.85 8.57
C HIS A 251 25.59 -9.14 8.31
N HIS A 252 26.30 -9.49 9.38
CA HIS A 252 27.70 -9.91 9.26
C HIS A 252 27.80 -11.33 8.70
N ASN A 253 28.75 -11.54 7.80
CA ASN A 253 29.07 -12.88 7.32
C ASN A 253 29.54 -13.78 8.48
N THR A 254 29.06 -15.01 8.48
CA THR A 254 29.57 -16.07 9.36
C THR A 254 30.75 -16.76 8.72
N GLY A 255 31.45 -17.61 9.46
CA GLY A 255 32.55 -18.44 8.90
C GLY A 255 32.06 -19.44 7.83
N ARG A 256 30.73 -19.65 7.73
CA ARG A 256 30.11 -20.49 6.70
C ARG A 256 28.89 -19.74 6.13
N PRO A 257 29.09 -18.83 5.17
CA PRO A 257 27.97 -18.16 4.54
C PRO A 257 27.10 -19.17 3.77
N ALA A 258 25.80 -18.89 3.73
CA ALA A 258 24.85 -19.68 2.96
C ALA A 258 25.27 -19.74 1.48
N ASN A 259 25.09 -20.88 0.85
CA ASN A 259 25.34 -21.09 -0.56
C ASN A 259 24.03 -21.40 -1.31
N PRO A 260 24.01 -21.33 -2.64
CA PRO A 260 22.78 -21.53 -3.42
C PRO A 260 22.09 -22.89 -3.21
N VAL A 261 22.83 -23.91 -2.77
CA VAL A 261 22.29 -25.24 -2.50
C VAL A 261 21.55 -25.30 -1.17
N GLU A 262 21.98 -24.49 -0.21
CA GLU A 262 21.41 -24.44 1.16
C GLU A 262 20.40 -23.31 1.35
N MET A 263 20.27 -22.46 0.36
CA MET A 263 19.29 -21.37 0.38
C MET A 263 17.90 -21.90 0.03
N LEU A 264 17.10 -22.03 1.06
CA LEU A 264 15.65 -22.23 0.94
C LEU A 264 14.92 -20.88 0.90
#